data_188d330e9b896356b9e59b9eb5dfe676
#
_entry.id   188d330e9b896356b9e59b9eb5dfe676
#
_cell.length_a   1.000
_cell.length_b   1.000
_cell.length_c   1.000
_cell.angle_alpha   90.00
_cell.angle_beta   90.00
_cell.angle_gamma   90.00
#
_symmetry.space_group_name_H-M   'P 1'
#
loop_
_entity.id
_entity.type
_entity.pdbx_description
1 polymer ?
#
loop_
_entity_poly.entity_id
_entity_poly.type
_entity_poly.pdbx_seq_one_letter_code
_entity_poly.pdbx_strand_id
1 'polypeptide(L)'
;MTRRARLVIALAVGILVVIGAIVALGTSNGTGDDGAGSAATGERVAFYGDSYTLGTGASSPDKRWSTIVCAERNWREFNPSVNGLGFVNNRFEFGEGDLPDQIIDYEPEIVFVTMGLNDNFSFSGAPDEIESQIGDDLERMHRALPDARFIVVEPFWYTDDRPRSVESIIGWVKDAAGEIDADYIPGASRWIEGHPEWMADDGLHPNDEGYAAIADRMNEELEKLGL
;
A
#
# COMPACT_ATOMS: atom_id res chain seq x y z
N MET A 1 36.27 18.67 43.61
CA MET A 1 34.87 18.37 43.31
C MET A 1 34.75 18.32 41.77
N THR A 2 34.75 17.15 41.20
CA THR A 2 34.85 16.90 39.75
C THR A 2 33.47 16.69 39.15
N ARG A 3 33.05 17.57 38.24
CA ARG A 3 31.83 17.42 37.43
C ARG A 3 32.06 16.35 36.35
N ARG A 4 31.35 15.25 36.41
CA ARG A 4 31.27 14.25 35.35
C ARG A 4 30.27 14.72 34.29
N ALA A 5 30.78 15.10 33.11
CA ALA A 5 29.97 15.31 31.93
C ALA A 5 29.52 13.94 31.36
N ARG A 6 28.19 13.76 31.20
CA ARG A 6 27.63 12.61 30.50
C ARG A 6 27.55 12.95 29.03
N LEU A 7 28.34 12.24 28.22
CA LEU A 7 28.31 12.30 26.77
C LEU A 7 27.13 11.44 26.29
N VAL A 8 26.14 12.04 25.66
CA VAL A 8 25.06 11.35 24.97
C VAL A 8 25.56 11.18 23.53
N ILE A 9 25.83 9.94 23.14
CA ILE A 9 26.17 9.59 21.75
C ILE A 9 24.85 9.33 21.04
N ALA A 10 24.43 10.25 20.15
CA ALA A 10 23.39 10.03 19.20
C ALA A 10 23.98 9.25 18.02
N LEU A 11 23.53 8.01 17.82
CA LEU A 11 23.87 7.20 16.66
C LEU A 11 22.93 7.62 15.52
N ALA A 12 23.43 8.44 14.59
CA ALA A 12 22.76 8.67 13.32
C ALA A 12 23.12 7.53 12.37
N VAL A 13 22.16 6.66 12.06
CA VAL A 13 22.31 5.65 11.01
C VAL A 13 21.97 6.32 9.68
N GLY A 14 23.01 6.74 8.95
CA GLY A 14 22.89 7.21 7.58
C GLY A 14 22.79 6.02 6.63
N ILE A 15 21.67 5.84 5.98
CA ILE A 15 21.51 4.89 4.87
C ILE A 15 22.00 5.58 3.59
N LEU A 16 23.13 5.11 3.07
CA LEU A 16 23.70 5.55 1.80
C LEU A 16 23.02 4.74 0.67
N VAL A 17 22.13 5.39 -0.08
CA VAL A 17 21.57 4.81 -1.32
C VAL A 17 22.59 5.04 -2.43
N VAL A 18 23.23 3.96 -2.91
CA VAL A 18 24.09 3.98 -4.10
C VAL A 18 23.20 3.70 -5.32
N ILE A 19 22.91 4.74 -6.10
CA ILE A 19 22.31 4.61 -7.43
C ILE A 19 23.41 4.28 -8.43
N GLY A 20 23.51 3.03 -8.86
CA GLY A 20 24.35 2.60 -9.96
C GLY A 20 23.55 2.47 -11.25
N ALA A 21 23.62 3.46 -12.14
CA ALA A 21 23.11 3.34 -13.49
C ALA A 21 24.11 2.54 -14.33
N ILE A 22 23.73 1.34 -14.78
CA ILE A 22 24.47 0.59 -15.82
C ILE A 22 23.64 0.63 -17.10
N VAL A 23 24.09 1.44 -18.05
CA VAL A 23 23.65 1.37 -19.44
C VAL A 23 24.48 0.29 -20.13
N ALA A 24 23.88 -0.86 -20.46
CA ALA A 24 24.50 -1.86 -21.32
C ALA A 24 23.70 -1.93 -22.64
N LEU A 25 24.28 -1.36 -23.68
CA LEU A 25 23.89 -1.66 -25.07
C LEU A 25 24.48 -3.03 -25.45
N GLY A 26 23.63 -4.01 -25.57
CA GLY A 26 24.00 -5.33 -26.08
C GLY A 26 22.97 -5.80 -27.13
N THR A 27 23.36 -5.70 -28.41
CA THR A 27 22.63 -6.37 -29.49
C THR A 27 23.03 -7.84 -29.51
N SER A 28 22.09 -8.74 -29.26
CA SER A 28 22.26 -10.15 -29.64
C SER A 28 20.95 -10.70 -30.17
N ASN A 29 20.94 -11.02 -31.46
CA ASN A 29 19.94 -11.90 -32.07
C ASN A 29 20.08 -13.30 -31.47
N GLY A 30 19.09 -13.71 -30.70
CA GLY A 30 18.91 -15.06 -30.22
C GLY A 30 17.45 -15.42 -30.34
N THR A 31 17.13 -16.30 -31.28
CA THR A 31 15.84 -16.98 -31.38
C THR A 31 15.75 -17.98 -30.25
N GLY A 32 15.18 -17.56 -29.13
CA GLY A 32 14.76 -18.40 -28.01
C GLY A 32 13.25 -18.25 -27.88
N ASP A 33 12.55 -19.34 -28.02
CA ASP A 33 11.12 -19.47 -27.69
C ASP A 33 10.98 -19.44 -26.16
N ASP A 34 11.06 -18.27 -25.58
CA ASP A 34 10.73 -18.03 -24.17
C ASP A 34 9.25 -17.76 -24.13
N GLY A 35 8.50 -18.66 -23.47
CA GLY A 35 7.08 -18.53 -23.25
C GLY A 35 6.74 -17.17 -22.61
N ALA A 36 6.49 -16.18 -23.45
CA ALA A 36 5.95 -14.90 -23.04
C ALA A 36 4.59 -15.18 -22.41
N GLY A 37 4.52 -15.11 -21.07
CA GLY A 37 3.25 -15.06 -20.40
C GLY A 37 2.41 -13.98 -21.08
N SER A 38 1.20 -14.33 -21.48
CA SER A 38 0.27 -13.38 -22.13
C SER A 38 0.16 -12.16 -21.24
N ALA A 39 0.48 -10.98 -21.77
CA ALA A 39 0.28 -9.74 -21.03
C ALA A 39 -1.20 -9.65 -20.60
N ALA A 40 -1.47 -9.28 -19.36
CA ALA A 40 -2.83 -9.10 -18.87
C ALA A 40 -3.60 -8.15 -19.78
N THR A 41 -4.82 -8.53 -20.16
CA THR A 41 -5.67 -7.81 -21.12
C THR A 41 -6.96 -7.29 -20.46
N GLY A 42 -7.17 -7.58 -19.20
CA GLY A 42 -8.33 -7.15 -18.41
C GLY A 42 -8.27 -5.68 -18.00
N GLU A 43 -9.08 -5.35 -17.01
CA GLU A 43 -9.24 -3.99 -16.49
C GLU A 43 -7.92 -3.41 -15.95
N ARG A 44 -7.76 -2.11 -16.10
CA ARG A 44 -6.66 -1.36 -15.48
C ARG A 44 -6.98 -1.12 -14.02
N VAL A 45 -6.13 -1.62 -13.14
CA VAL A 45 -6.30 -1.51 -11.70
C VAL A 45 -5.14 -0.74 -11.10
N ALA A 46 -5.44 0.30 -10.34
CA ALA A 46 -4.44 1.10 -9.63
C ALA A 46 -4.57 0.93 -8.11
N PHE A 47 -3.45 1.01 -7.42
CA PHE A 47 -3.37 0.85 -5.97
C PHE A 47 -2.84 2.13 -5.31
N TYR A 48 -3.67 2.76 -4.47
CA TYR A 48 -3.26 3.80 -3.55
C TYR A 48 -2.94 3.15 -2.21
N GLY A 49 -1.68 2.80 -2.00
CA GLY A 49 -1.25 2.00 -0.87
C GLY A 49 0.14 2.33 -0.35
N ASP A 50 0.49 1.67 0.71
CA ASP A 50 1.77 1.75 1.41
C ASP A 50 2.63 0.49 1.22
N SER A 51 3.50 0.18 2.19
CA SER A 51 4.38 -0.98 2.17
C SER A 51 3.64 -2.33 2.08
N TYR A 52 2.44 -2.44 2.65
CA TYR A 52 1.63 -3.66 2.57
C TYR A 52 1.14 -3.94 1.14
N THR A 53 0.86 -2.90 0.38
CA THR A 53 0.43 -3.02 -1.01
C THR A 53 1.61 -3.09 -1.96
N LEU A 54 2.71 -2.39 -1.63
CA LEU A 54 3.99 -2.54 -2.33
C LEU A 54 4.54 -3.97 -2.22
N GLY A 55 4.22 -4.69 -1.14
CA GLY A 55 4.68 -6.06 -0.89
C GLY A 55 6.03 -6.12 -0.17
N THR A 56 6.32 -5.17 0.73
CA THR A 56 7.53 -5.22 1.56
C THR A 56 7.50 -6.45 2.47
N GLY A 57 8.59 -7.22 2.49
CA GLY A 57 8.65 -8.50 3.20
C GLY A 57 8.38 -9.72 2.32
N ALA A 58 7.75 -9.54 1.14
CA ALA A 58 7.63 -10.60 0.16
C ALA A 58 8.99 -10.91 -0.51
N SER A 59 9.24 -12.17 -0.85
CA SER A 59 10.48 -12.61 -1.48
C SER A 59 10.64 -12.11 -2.92
N SER A 60 9.53 -11.78 -3.59
CA SER A 60 9.47 -11.25 -4.96
C SER A 60 8.14 -10.53 -5.22
N PRO A 61 8.06 -9.65 -6.24
CA PRO A 61 6.84 -8.91 -6.55
C PRO A 61 5.62 -9.78 -6.88
N ASP A 62 5.80 -10.98 -7.43
CA ASP A 62 4.73 -11.93 -7.72
C ASP A 62 4.12 -12.59 -6.48
N LYS A 63 4.72 -12.40 -5.30
CA LYS A 63 4.25 -12.89 -4.01
C LYS A 63 3.42 -11.87 -3.23
N ARG A 64 3.38 -10.61 -3.64
CA ARG A 64 2.55 -9.61 -2.97
C ARG A 64 1.08 -9.82 -3.31
N TRP A 65 0.20 -9.53 -2.37
CA TRP A 65 -1.23 -9.78 -2.50
C TRP A 65 -1.87 -9.11 -3.73
N SER A 66 -1.47 -7.86 -4.04
CA SER A 66 -2.01 -7.10 -5.17
C SER A 66 -1.71 -7.77 -6.52
N THR A 67 -0.48 -8.27 -6.70
CA THR A 67 -0.09 -8.99 -7.92
C THR A 67 -0.77 -10.35 -8.03
N ILE A 68 -0.93 -11.09 -6.91
CA ILE A 68 -1.67 -12.36 -6.90
C ILE A 68 -3.11 -12.14 -7.35
N VAL A 69 -3.82 -11.19 -6.74
CA VAL A 69 -5.21 -10.85 -7.07
C VAL A 69 -5.34 -10.40 -8.54
N CYS A 70 -4.44 -9.53 -9.00
CA CYS A 70 -4.45 -9.06 -10.38
C CYS A 70 -4.20 -10.20 -11.39
N ALA A 71 -3.26 -11.11 -11.09
CA ALA A 71 -2.96 -12.25 -11.96
C ALA A 71 -4.15 -13.20 -12.10
N GLU A 72 -4.84 -13.51 -11.00
CA GLU A 72 -6.01 -14.41 -11.00
C GLU A 72 -7.20 -13.85 -11.78
N ARG A 73 -7.34 -12.49 -11.82
CA ARG A 73 -8.41 -11.79 -12.54
C ARG A 73 -8.00 -11.29 -13.92
N ASN A 74 -6.77 -11.60 -14.35
CA ASN A 74 -6.20 -11.08 -15.59
C ASN A 74 -6.21 -9.53 -15.66
N TRP A 75 -6.14 -8.84 -14.51
CA TRP A 75 -6.10 -7.38 -14.41
C TRP A 75 -4.72 -6.82 -14.73
N ARG A 76 -4.68 -5.60 -15.25
CA ARG A 76 -3.43 -4.85 -15.51
C ARG A 76 -3.09 -4.00 -14.26
N GLU A 77 -2.14 -4.49 -13.49
CA GLU A 77 -1.71 -3.86 -12.25
C GLU A 77 -0.91 -2.57 -12.50
N PHE A 78 -1.29 -1.48 -11.83
CA PHE A 78 -0.46 -0.31 -11.60
C PHE A 78 -0.35 -0.08 -10.09
N ASN A 79 0.81 -0.38 -9.54
CA ASN A 79 1.06 -0.33 -8.11
C ASN A 79 2.21 0.65 -7.78
N PRO A 80 1.92 1.95 -7.68
CA PRO A 80 2.88 2.98 -7.29
C PRO A 80 3.05 3.12 -5.77
N SER A 81 2.53 2.17 -4.97
CA SER A 81 2.57 2.19 -3.51
C SER A 81 3.97 2.42 -2.96
N VAL A 82 4.08 3.09 -1.80
CA VAL A 82 5.35 3.56 -1.24
C VAL A 82 5.48 3.18 0.24
N ASN A 83 6.67 2.67 0.61
CA ASN A 83 6.99 2.34 2.01
C ASN A 83 6.82 3.54 2.94
N GLY A 84 6.15 3.32 4.08
CA GLY A 84 6.01 4.32 5.12
C GLY A 84 5.04 5.47 4.78
N LEU A 85 4.40 5.42 3.61
CA LEU A 85 3.46 6.45 3.19
C LEU A 85 2.13 6.29 3.95
N GLY A 86 1.60 7.41 4.42
CA GLY A 86 0.24 7.59 4.91
C GLY A 86 -0.47 8.69 4.11
N PHE A 87 -1.69 9.00 4.48
CA PHE A 87 -2.37 10.19 3.94
C PHE A 87 -1.62 11.48 4.30
N VAL A 88 -1.07 11.55 5.51
CA VAL A 88 -0.23 12.64 6.02
C VAL A 88 1.19 12.17 6.30
N ASN A 89 1.36 10.96 6.88
CA ASN A 89 2.67 10.45 7.25
C ASN A 89 3.57 10.32 6.02
N ASN A 90 4.75 10.95 6.06
CA ASN A 90 5.77 10.93 5.00
C ASN A 90 5.30 11.36 3.60
N ARG A 91 4.16 12.05 3.49
CA ARG A 91 3.53 12.39 2.20
C ARG A 91 4.45 13.14 1.24
N PHE A 92 5.31 14.01 1.74
CA PHE A 92 6.18 14.88 0.94
C PHE A 92 7.64 14.39 0.83
N GLU A 93 7.95 13.21 1.35
CA GLU A 93 9.35 12.70 1.36
C GLU A 93 9.74 11.96 0.07
N PHE A 94 8.80 11.68 -0.83
CA PHE A 94 8.98 10.80 -1.98
C PHE A 94 9.13 11.51 -3.33
N GLY A 95 9.53 12.77 -3.34
CA GLY A 95 9.86 13.52 -4.55
C GLY A 95 8.70 14.37 -5.09
N GLU A 96 8.72 14.66 -6.39
CA GLU A 96 7.72 15.51 -7.04
C GLU A 96 6.42 14.72 -7.31
N GLY A 97 5.29 15.35 -7.03
CA GLY A 97 3.96 14.77 -7.19
C GLY A 97 3.54 13.91 -6.00
N ASP A 98 2.29 13.49 -6.01
CA ASP A 98 1.77 12.55 -5.01
C ASP A 98 1.14 11.31 -5.69
N LEU A 99 0.84 10.27 -4.91
CA LEU A 99 0.27 9.04 -5.46
C LEU A 99 -1.10 9.24 -6.10
N PRO A 100 -2.04 10.03 -5.52
CA PRO A 100 -3.30 10.33 -6.17
C PRO A 100 -3.15 10.89 -7.58
N ASP A 101 -2.20 11.82 -7.84
CA ASP A 101 -1.96 12.35 -9.18
C ASP A 101 -1.47 11.26 -10.15
N GLN A 102 -0.57 10.37 -9.72
CA GLN A 102 -0.10 9.25 -10.53
C GLN A 102 -1.23 8.26 -10.89
N ILE A 103 -2.16 8.03 -9.95
CA ILE A 103 -3.33 7.18 -10.18
C ILE A 103 -4.29 7.85 -11.16
N ILE A 104 -4.55 9.13 -11.01
CA ILE A 104 -5.39 9.92 -11.94
C ILE A 104 -4.80 9.87 -13.36
N ASP A 105 -3.50 10.11 -13.50
CA ASP A 105 -2.81 10.09 -14.80
C ASP A 105 -2.81 8.70 -15.47
N TYR A 106 -2.89 7.62 -14.69
CA TYR A 106 -2.99 6.26 -15.20
C TYR A 106 -4.38 5.95 -15.77
N GLU A 107 -5.43 6.69 -15.38
CA GLU A 107 -6.83 6.51 -15.79
C GLU A 107 -7.32 5.06 -15.58
N PRO A 108 -7.28 4.50 -14.35
CA PRO A 108 -7.70 3.13 -14.08
C PRO A 108 -9.22 2.95 -14.20
N GLU A 109 -9.65 1.69 -14.39
CA GLU A 109 -11.06 1.29 -14.31
C GLU A 109 -11.45 0.88 -12.88
N ILE A 110 -10.46 0.45 -12.08
CA ILE A 110 -10.64 0.14 -10.65
C ILE A 110 -9.51 0.80 -9.85
N VAL A 111 -9.88 1.44 -8.74
CA VAL A 111 -8.94 2.03 -7.78
C VAL A 111 -9.09 1.32 -6.43
N PHE A 112 -8.01 0.68 -5.97
CA PHE A 112 -7.91 0.21 -4.59
C PHE A 112 -7.28 1.29 -3.71
N VAL A 113 -7.91 1.58 -2.57
CA VAL A 113 -7.35 2.42 -1.51
C VAL A 113 -7.09 1.55 -0.29
N THR A 114 -5.83 1.44 0.13
CA THR A 114 -5.37 0.56 1.21
C THR A 114 -4.45 1.29 2.20
N MET A 115 -4.62 2.61 2.26
CA MET A 115 -3.81 3.52 3.08
C MET A 115 -4.34 3.64 4.51
N GLY A 116 -3.49 4.16 5.41
CA GLY A 116 -3.87 4.58 6.76
C GLY A 116 -3.05 3.97 7.88
N LEU A 117 -2.35 2.84 7.65
CA LEU A 117 -1.51 2.21 8.67
C LEU A 117 -0.47 3.20 9.22
N ASN A 118 0.25 3.87 8.32
CA ASN A 118 1.37 4.74 8.69
C ASN A 118 0.93 6.04 9.35
N ASP A 119 -0.29 6.49 9.13
CA ASP A 119 -0.83 7.69 9.79
C ASP A 119 -0.95 7.52 11.30
N ASN A 120 -1.01 6.26 11.80
CA ASN A 120 -0.92 5.99 13.23
C ASN A 120 0.35 6.59 13.87
N PHE A 121 1.46 6.65 13.15
CA PHE A 121 2.73 7.18 13.66
C PHE A 121 2.74 8.71 13.73
N SER A 122 1.91 9.39 12.95
CA SER A 122 1.72 10.84 12.95
C SER A 122 0.49 11.30 13.73
N PHE A 123 -0.37 10.37 14.16
CA PHE A 123 -1.68 10.64 14.75
C PHE A 123 -1.65 11.62 15.94
N SER A 124 -0.69 11.49 16.84
CA SER A 124 -0.62 12.35 18.03
C SER A 124 -0.37 13.82 17.72
N GLY A 125 0.18 14.12 16.56
CA GLY A 125 0.55 15.49 16.14
C GLY A 125 -0.42 16.12 15.15
N ALA A 126 -1.16 15.31 14.38
CA ALA A 126 -1.94 15.79 13.23
C ALA A 126 -3.27 15.02 13.01
N PRO A 127 -4.08 14.73 14.05
CA PRO A 127 -5.29 13.91 13.86
C PRO A 127 -6.29 14.56 12.90
N ASP A 128 -6.55 15.86 13.05
CA ASP A 128 -7.51 16.60 12.22
C ASP A 128 -7.03 16.70 10.76
N GLU A 129 -5.71 16.78 10.55
CA GLU A 129 -5.11 16.81 9.22
C GLU A 129 -5.24 15.45 8.53
N ILE A 130 -5.05 14.35 9.28
CA ILE A 130 -5.23 12.98 8.76
C ILE A 130 -6.68 12.77 8.32
N GLU A 131 -7.66 13.11 9.16
CA GLU A 131 -9.08 13.01 8.84
C GLU A 131 -9.42 13.81 7.57
N SER A 132 -9.00 15.08 7.50
CA SER A 132 -9.23 15.93 6.34
C SER A 132 -8.58 15.37 5.07
N GLN A 133 -7.31 14.92 5.16
CA GLN A 133 -6.58 14.45 3.98
C GLN A 133 -7.12 13.13 3.41
N ILE A 134 -7.68 12.26 4.26
CA ILE A 134 -8.39 11.05 3.82
C ILE A 134 -9.55 11.44 2.90
N GLY A 135 -10.42 12.35 3.35
CA GLY A 135 -11.55 12.85 2.57
C GLY A 135 -11.11 13.53 1.29
N ASP A 136 -10.14 14.45 1.38
CA ASP A 136 -9.64 15.24 0.26
C ASP A 136 -9.06 14.36 -0.87
N ASP A 137 -8.29 13.32 -0.53
CA ASP A 137 -7.70 12.42 -1.51
C ASP A 137 -8.74 11.55 -2.21
N LEU A 138 -9.67 10.95 -1.46
CA LEU A 138 -10.72 10.12 -2.03
C LEU A 138 -11.62 10.94 -2.93
N GLU A 139 -12.08 12.12 -2.46
CA GLU A 139 -12.92 13.02 -3.25
C GLU A 139 -12.21 13.52 -4.52
N ARG A 140 -10.91 13.87 -4.42
CA ARG A 140 -10.11 14.32 -5.56
C ARG A 140 -10.00 13.26 -6.64
N MET A 141 -9.63 12.03 -6.26
CA MET A 141 -9.52 10.92 -7.20
C MET A 141 -10.88 10.57 -7.80
N HIS A 142 -11.93 10.48 -7.00
CA HIS A 142 -13.28 10.17 -7.47
C HIS A 142 -13.80 11.22 -8.46
N ARG A 143 -13.58 12.51 -8.21
CA ARG A 143 -13.95 13.58 -9.16
C ARG A 143 -13.20 13.51 -10.48
N ALA A 144 -11.92 13.13 -10.42
CA ALA A 144 -11.09 13.02 -11.63
C ALA A 144 -11.36 11.74 -12.42
N LEU A 145 -11.84 10.69 -11.77
CA LEU A 145 -12.07 9.35 -12.31
C LEU A 145 -13.54 8.91 -12.09
N PRO A 146 -14.53 9.65 -12.65
CA PRO A 146 -15.94 9.42 -12.34
C PRO A 146 -16.49 8.07 -12.82
N ASP A 147 -15.82 7.42 -13.77
CA ASP A 147 -16.20 6.11 -14.31
C ASP A 147 -15.43 4.96 -13.65
N ALA A 148 -14.44 5.24 -12.78
CA ALA A 148 -13.69 4.21 -12.07
C ALA A 148 -14.48 3.67 -10.86
N ARG A 149 -14.39 2.37 -10.65
CA ARG A 149 -14.90 1.73 -9.42
C ARG A 149 -13.89 1.89 -8.30
N PHE A 150 -14.32 2.46 -7.18
CA PHE A 150 -13.46 2.61 -6.00
C PHE A 150 -13.73 1.48 -5.01
N ILE A 151 -12.65 0.81 -4.58
CA ILE A 151 -12.66 -0.24 -3.56
C ILE A 151 -11.76 0.25 -2.43
N VAL A 152 -12.38 0.69 -1.34
CA VAL A 152 -11.68 1.18 -0.16
C VAL A 152 -11.60 0.06 0.85
N VAL A 153 -10.39 -0.32 1.21
CA VAL A 153 -10.12 -1.42 2.14
C VAL A 153 -9.81 -0.83 3.51
N GLU A 154 -10.37 -1.40 4.55
CA GLU A 154 -9.98 -1.07 5.92
C GLU A 154 -8.45 -1.14 6.04
N PRO A 155 -7.77 -0.12 6.61
CA PRO A 155 -6.32 -0.14 6.76
C PRO A 155 -5.80 -1.43 7.40
N PHE A 156 -4.79 -2.05 6.79
CA PHE A 156 -4.13 -3.22 7.38
C PHE A 156 -3.49 -2.86 8.73
N TRP A 157 -3.33 -3.86 9.59
CA TRP A 157 -2.65 -3.68 10.86
C TRP A 157 -1.82 -4.92 11.21
N TYR A 158 -0.67 -4.73 11.87
CA TYR A 158 0.37 -5.75 12.04
C TYR A 158 0.41 -6.42 13.42
N THR A 159 -0.44 -5.97 14.36
CA THR A 159 -0.53 -6.56 15.70
C THR A 159 -1.98 -6.87 16.07
N ASP A 160 -2.17 -7.80 17.04
CA ASP A 160 -3.50 -8.15 17.52
C ASP A 160 -4.19 -6.97 18.23
N ASP A 161 -3.39 -6.11 18.89
CA ASP A 161 -3.88 -4.90 19.56
C ASP A 161 -3.95 -3.72 18.57
N ARG A 162 -5.11 -3.09 18.47
CA ARG A 162 -5.32 -1.84 17.73
C ARG A 162 -5.45 -0.68 18.68
N PRO A 163 -4.51 0.29 18.68
CA PRO A 163 -4.64 1.49 19.45
C PRO A 163 -5.82 2.34 18.97
N ARG A 164 -6.33 3.23 19.82
CA ARG A 164 -7.46 4.11 19.47
C ARG A 164 -7.21 4.98 18.24
N SER A 165 -5.96 5.33 17.97
CA SER A 165 -5.57 6.05 16.76
C SER A 165 -5.91 5.24 15.50
N VAL A 166 -5.62 3.96 15.47
CA VAL A 166 -5.95 3.06 14.36
C VAL A 166 -7.46 2.92 14.21
N GLU A 167 -8.20 2.75 15.32
CA GLU A 167 -9.66 2.69 15.29
C GLU A 167 -10.27 3.99 14.73
N SER A 168 -9.69 5.16 15.07
CA SER A 168 -10.14 6.45 14.52
C SER A 168 -9.88 6.53 13.02
N ILE A 169 -8.66 6.18 12.57
CA ILE A 169 -8.30 6.19 11.13
C ILE A 169 -9.21 5.24 10.33
N ILE A 170 -9.48 4.02 10.85
CA ILE A 170 -10.43 3.09 10.25
C ILE A 170 -11.81 3.73 10.09
N GLY A 171 -12.29 4.43 11.12
CA GLY A 171 -13.55 5.16 11.07
C GLY A 171 -13.58 6.21 9.96
N TRP A 172 -12.57 7.07 9.90
CA TRP A 172 -12.45 8.13 8.90
C TRP A 172 -12.34 7.59 7.46
N VAL A 173 -11.55 6.53 7.25
CA VAL A 173 -11.44 5.87 5.94
C VAL A 173 -12.79 5.29 5.49
N LYS A 174 -13.53 4.68 6.42
CA LYS A 174 -14.87 4.15 6.14
C LYS A 174 -15.88 5.26 5.81
N ASP A 175 -15.85 6.34 6.58
CA ASP A 175 -16.76 7.47 6.39
C ASP A 175 -16.50 8.15 5.03
N ALA A 176 -15.21 8.40 4.70
CA ALA A 176 -14.81 8.95 3.41
C ALA A 176 -15.15 8.04 2.22
N ALA A 177 -15.06 6.71 2.38
CA ALA A 177 -15.53 5.76 1.38
C ALA A 177 -17.04 5.90 1.12
N GLY A 178 -17.81 6.09 2.18
CA GLY A 178 -19.27 6.32 2.10
C GLY A 178 -19.62 7.63 1.39
N GLU A 179 -18.81 8.69 1.55
CA GLU A 179 -19.06 9.99 0.91
C GLU A 179 -18.91 9.96 -0.61
N ILE A 180 -18.14 9.02 -1.15
CA ILE A 180 -17.95 8.83 -2.60
C ILE A 180 -18.69 7.60 -3.16
N ASP A 181 -19.59 6.98 -2.39
CA ASP A 181 -20.28 5.74 -2.76
C ASP A 181 -19.33 4.58 -3.16
N ALA A 182 -18.14 4.51 -2.56
CA ALA A 182 -17.19 3.44 -2.83
C ALA A 182 -17.60 2.12 -2.17
N ASP A 183 -17.19 0.99 -2.77
CA ASP A 183 -17.24 -0.30 -2.10
C ASP A 183 -16.26 -0.30 -0.92
N TYR A 184 -16.74 -0.59 0.29
CA TYR A 184 -15.88 -0.67 1.48
C TYR A 184 -15.70 -2.13 1.92
N ILE A 185 -14.44 -2.57 2.02
CA ILE A 185 -14.07 -3.90 2.53
C ILE A 185 -13.64 -3.77 4.00
N PRO A 186 -14.47 -4.24 4.96
CA PRO A 186 -14.17 -4.16 6.38
C PRO A 186 -13.29 -5.31 6.87
N GLY A 187 -12.65 -5.14 8.03
CA GLY A 187 -11.99 -6.20 8.79
C GLY A 187 -10.57 -6.51 8.37
N ALA A 188 -10.02 -5.80 7.37
CA ALA A 188 -8.66 -6.07 6.89
C ALA A 188 -7.57 -5.86 7.95
N SER A 189 -7.81 -5.01 8.94
CA SER A 189 -6.93 -4.84 10.11
C SER A 189 -6.77 -6.10 10.98
N ARG A 190 -7.57 -7.13 10.72
CA ARG A 190 -7.58 -8.40 11.48
C ARG A 190 -7.18 -9.62 10.65
N TRP A 191 -6.90 -9.45 9.36
CA TRP A 191 -6.69 -10.60 8.47
C TRP A 191 -5.46 -11.43 8.81
N ILE A 192 -4.48 -10.85 9.47
CA ILE A 192 -3.24 -11.52 9.93
C ILE A 192 -3.18 -11.68 11.45
N GLU A 193 -4.26 -11.34 12.17
CA GLU A 193 -4.36 -11.46 13.63
C GLU A 193 -4.16 -12.91 14.08
N GLY A 194 -3.31 -13.13 15.09
CA GLY A 194 -3.01 -14.45 15.64
C GLY A 194 -2.05 -15.30 14.81
N HIS A 195 -1.45 -14.75 13.75
CA HIS A 195 -0.55 -15.45 12.83
C HIS A 195 0.87 -14.85 12.80
N PRO A 196 1.64 -14.95 13.89
CA PRO A 196 3.01 -14.42 13.91
C PRO A 196 3.93 -15.08 12.88
N GLU A 197 3.63 -16.30 12.43
CA GLU A 197 4.36 -17.02 11.38
C GLU A 197 4.18 -16.40 9.98
N TRP A 198 3.18 -15.58 9.78
CA TRP A 198 2.92 -14.84 8.52
C TRP A 198 3.68 -13.52 8.43
N MET A 199 4.46 -13.19 9.46
CA MET A 199 5.24 -11.95 9.48
C MET A 199 6.68 -12.20 9.01
N ALA A 200 7.25 -11.21 8.35
CA ALA A 200 8.68 -11.17 8.05
C ALA A 200 9.50 -10.90 9.34
N ASP A 201 10.82 -11.03 9.25
CA ASP A 201 11.74 -10.90 10.39
C ASP A 201 11.67 -9.53 11.08
N ASP A 202 11.15 -8.50 10.40
CA ASP A 202 10.99 -7.17 10.95
C ASP A 202 9.78 -7.03 11.90
N GLY A 203 8.89 -8.03 11.93
CA GLY A 203 7.69 -8.07 12.75
C GLY A 203 6.65 -6.99 12.41
N LEU A 204 6.80 -6.34 11.25
CA LEU A 204 5.92 -5.28 10.75
C LEU A 204 5.22 -5.68 9.45
N HIS A 205 5.95 -6.29 8.52
CA HIS A 205 5.44 -6.62 7.21
C HIS A 205 5.10 -8.11 7.09
N PRO A 206 4.09 -8.50 6.30
CA PRO A 206 3.85 -9.89 5.99
C PRO A 206 4.98 -10.52 5.18
N ASN A 207 5.21 -11.81 5.36
CA ASN A 207 6.03 -12.64 4.49
C ASN A 207 5.17 -13.21 3.33
N ASP A 208 5.73 -14.10 2.51
CA ASP A 208 5.02 -14.70 1.37
C ASP A 208 3.72 -15.40 1.79
N GLU A 209 3.71 -16.10 2.92
CA GLU A 209 2.52 -16.80 3.42
C GLU A 209 1.45 -15.80 3.89
N GLY A 210 1.87 -14.75 4.59
CA GLY A 210 0.98 -13.67 5.02
C GLY A 210 0.36 -12.93 3.83
N TYR A 211 1.13 -12.64 2.79
CA TYR A 211 0.60 -12.02 1.58
C TYR A 211 -0.34 -12.94 0.79
N ALA A 212 -0.06 -14.24 0.74
CA ALA A 212 -0.98 -15.20 0.15
C ALA A 212 -2.32 -15.24 0.91
N ALA A 213 -2.28 -15.27 2.25
CA ALA A 213 -3.47 -15.21 3.08
C ALA A 213 -4.28 -13.91 2.89
N ILE A 214 -3.59 -12.75 2.75
CA ILE A 214 -4.25 -11.47 2.42
C ILE A 214 -4.91 -11.55 1.04
N ALA A 215 -4.23 -12.13 0.03
CA ALA A 215 -4.79 -12.30 -1.30
C ALA A 215 -6.04 -13.19 -1.31
N ASP A 216 -6.02 -14.32 -0.59
CA ASP A 216 -7.17 -15.20 -0.44
C ASP A 216 -8.37 -14.45 0.17
N ARG A 217 -8.15 -13.71 1.26
CA ARG A 217 -9.19 -12.89 1.90
C ARG A 217 -9.73 -11.79 0.97
N MET A 218 -8.82 -11.10 0.26
CA MET A 218 -9.21 -10.09 -0.71
C MET A 218 -10.09 -10.69 -1.81
N ASN A 219 -9.71 -11.86 -2.33
CA ASN A 219 -10.49 -12.56 -3.34
C ASN A 219 -11.90 -12.93 -2.85
N GLU A 220 -12.03 -13.42 -1.61
CA GLU A 220 -13.35 -13.69 -0.98
C GLU A 220 -14.23 -12.42 -0.91
N GLU A 221 -13.64 -11.28 -0.60
CA GLU A 221 -14.38 -10.00 -0.54
C GLU A 221 -14.76 -9.49 -1.93
N LEU A 222 -13.84 -9.60 -2.90
CA LEU A 222 -14.11 -9.20 -4.28
C LEU A 222 -15.22 -10.03 -4.95
N GLU A 223 -15.28 -11.34 -4.66
CA GLU A 223 -16.38 -12.19 -5.11
C GLU A 223 -17.75 -11.71 -4.58
N LYS A 224 -17.82 -11.22 -3.33
CA LYS A 224 -19.06 -10.65 -2.76
C LYS A 224 -19.46 -9.36 -3.46
N LEU A 225 -18.49 -8.62 -4.01
CA LEU A 225 -18.69 -7.40 -4.79
C LEU A 225 -18.97 -7.68 -6.27
N GLY A 226 -18.96 -8.95 -6.69
CA GLY A 226 -19.22 -9.38 -8.07
C GLY A 226 -18.05 -9.16 -9.03
N LEU A 227 -16.83 -9.19 -8.49
CA LEU A 227 -15.57 -9.06 -9.23
C LEU A 227 -14.84 -10.38 -9.33
#